data_48f93b9040a54b481d7faba87dbf4aa0
#
_entry.id   48f93b9040a54b481d7faba87dbf4aa0
#
_cell.length_a   1.000
_cell.length_b   1.000
_cell.length_c   1.000
_cell.angle_alpha   90.00
_cell.angle_beta   90.00
_cell.angle_gamma   90.00
#
_symmetry.space_group_name_H-M   'P 1'
#
loop_
_entity.id
_entity.type
_entity.pdbx_description
1 polymer ?
#
loop_
_entity_poly.entity_id
_entity_poly.type
_entity_poly.pdbx_seq_one_letter_code
_entity_poly.pdbx_strand_id
1 'polypeptide(L)'
;MKSDQLNELLYQMLETEMGGVEVYRTAIRCATNDGLKREWQKYLQQTENHVQIVTEIFESIGLDTGAETPGRKVVRHVGDSLVKAMEIALASAPPEAAQIVAAECVVLAETKDHLNWELLGQVTKKAKSEYRKTFEAAQEKVEDEEDEHLYHTAGWARELWIEFLGMPAVMPPPEEEKDVKTAIGAARAKQARTEML
;
A
#
# COMPACT_ATOMS: atom_id res chain seq x y z
N MET A 1 -6.88 14.88 22.24
CA MET A 1 -6.88 14.75 20.78
C MET A 1 -7.97 15.67 20.24
N LYS A 2 -7.71 16.40 19.17
CA LYS A 2 -8.70 17.29 18.54
C LYS A 2 -9.54 16.48 17.57
N SER A 3 -10.86 16.52 17.70
CA SER A 3 -11.81 15.76 16.91
C SER A 3 -11.65 15.98 15.40
N ASP A 4 -11.57 17.25 14.98
CA ASP A 4 -11.50 17.60 13.56
C ASP A 4 -10.21 17.09 12.87
N GLN A 5 -9.11 17.01 13.62
CA GLN A 5 -7.83 16.50 13.09
C GLN A 5 -7.84 14.97 12.95
N LEU A 6 -8.52 14.28 13.86
CA LEU A 6 -8.75 12.84 13.72
C LEU A 6 -9.65 12.55 12.50
N ASN A 7 -10.74 13.31 12.37
CA ASN A 7 -11.65 13.14 11.23
C ASN A 7 -10.90 13.37 9.92
N GLU A 8 -10.04 14.40 9.85
CA GLU A 8 -9.22 14.67 8.66
C GLU A 8 -8.26 13.50 8.33
N LEU A 9 -7.62 12.89 9.35
CA LEU A 9 -6.80 11.68 9.14
C LEU A 9 -7.64 10.55 8.55
N LEU A 10 -8.81 10.29 9.13
CA LEU A 10 -9.70 9.22 8.64
C LEU A 10 -10.18 9.47 7.21
N TYR A 11 -10.52 10.73 6.85
CA TYR A 11 -10.87 11.08 5.48
C TYR A 11 -9.71 10.82 4.50
N GLN A 12 -8.49 11.14 4.89
CA GLN A 12 -7.32 10.84 4.08
C GLN A 12 -7.07 9.33 3.98
N MET A 13 -7.24 8.57 5.08
CA MET A 13 -7.13 7.10 5.06
C MET A 13 -8.12 6.49 4.05
N LEU A 14 -9.40 6.83 4.15
CA LEU A 14 -10.40 6.32 3.22
C LEU A 14 -10.04 6.63 1.76
N GLU A 15 -9.58 7.84 1.49
CA GLU A 15 -9.19 8.24 0.13
C GLU A 15 -7.91 7.54 -0.33
N THR A 16 -6.97 7.23 0.59
CA THR A 16 -5.75 6.49 0.28
C THR A 16 -6.09 5.07 -0.14
N GLU A 17 -6.93 4.36 0.63
CA GLU A 17 -7.39 3.01 0.30
C GLU A 17 -8.15 2.97 -1.04
N MET A 18 -9.09 3.91 -1.24
CA MET A 18 -9.81 4.00 -2.51
C MET A 18 -8.87 4.25 -3.71
N GLY A 19 -7.88 5.10 -3.53
CA GLY A 19 -6.83 5.35 -4.52
C GLY A 19 -5.94 4.14 -4.73
N GLY A 20 -5.59 3.41 -3.67
CA GLY A 20 -4.83 2.16 -3.68
C GLY A 20 -5.47 1.09 -4.57
N VAL A 21 -6.79 0.94 -4.50
CA VAL A 21 -7.55 0.03 -5.39
C VAL A 21 -7.28 0.36 -6.87
N GLU A 22 -7.32 1.62 -7.27
CA GLU A 22 -7.07 2.03 -8.66
C GLU A 22 -5.59 1.92 -9.05
N VAL A 23 -4.68 2.16 -8.10
CA VAL A 23 -3.24 1.94 -8.26
C VAL A 23 -2.98 0.46 -8.54
N TYR A 24 -3.49 -0.47 -7.72
CA TYR A 24 -3.30 -1.91 -7.96
C TYR A 24 -3.95 -2.39 -9.25
N ARG A 25 -5.16 -1.95 -9.58
CA ARG A 25 -5.81 -2.29 -10.86
C ARG A 25 -4.95 -1.91 -12.06
N THR A 26 -4.29 -0.75 -11.99
CA THR A 26 -3.43 -0.27 -13.06
C THR A 26 -2.08 -0.98 -13.05
N ALA A 27 -1.48 -1.19 -11.88
CA ALA A 27 -0.22 -1.90 -11.72
C ALA A 27 -0.29 -3.35 -12.27
N ILE A 28 -1.38 -4.07 -12.00
CA ILE A 28 -1.62 -5.42 -12.52
C ILE A 28 -1.60 -5.44 -14.06
N ARG A 29 -2.02 -4.37 -14.73
CA ARG A 29 -1.95 -4.25 -16.20
C ARG A 29 -0.51 -4.04 -16.69
N CYS A 30 0.35 -3.44 -15.89
CA CYS A 30 1.76 -3.23 -16.18
C CYS A 30 2.60 -4.47 -15.92
N ALA A 31 2.15 -5.38 -15.06
CA ALA A 31 2.91 -6.53 -14.61
C ALA A 31 3.15 -7.55 -15.75
N THR A 32 4.42 -7.82 -16.05
CA THR A 32 4.89 -8.87 -16.95
C THR A 32 5.35 -10.12 -16.20
N ASN A 33 5.81 -9.95 -14.94
CA ASN A 33 6.17 -11.06 -14.07
C ASN A 33 4.91 -11.65 -13.42
N ASP A 34 4.68 -12.95 -13.64
CA ASP A 34 3.48 -13.64 -13.14
C ASP A 34 3.45 -13.74 -11.60
N GLY A 35 4.60 -13.81 -10.95
CA GLY A 35 4.71 -13.81 -9.49
C GLY A 35 4.21 -12.50 -8.90
N LEU A 36 4.79 -11.41 -9.34
CA LEU A 36 4.40 -10.06 -8.95
C LEU A 36 2.92 -9.77 -9.26
N LYS A 37 2.46 -10.20 -10.45
CA LYS A 37 1.06 -10.02 -10.84
C LYS A 37 0.09 -10.72 -9.89
N ARG A 38 0.38 -11.97 -9.48
CA ARG A 38 -0.44 -12.70 -8.50
C ARG A 38 -0.43 -12.04 -7.12
N GLU A 39 0.71 -11.53 -6.72
CA GLU A 39 0.86 -10.81 -5.45
C GLU A 39 0.03 -9.53 -5.44
N TRP A 40 0.13 -8.70 -6.46
CA TRP A 40 -0.70 -7.50 -6.59
C TRP A 40 -2.21 -7.80 -6.74
N GLN A 41 -2.58 -8.93 -7.34
CA GLN A 41 -3.99 -9.38 -7.35
C GLN A 41 -4.49 -9.72 -5.93
N LYS A 42 -3.65 -10.34 -5.11
CA LYS A 42 -3.95 -10.58 -3.68
C LYS A 42 -4.08 -9.25 -2.94
N TYR A 43 -3.14 -8.33 -3.12
CA TYR A 43 -3.12 -7.03 -2.47
C TYR A 43 -4.32 -6.16 -2.88
N LEU A 44 -4.74 -6.19 -4.14
CA LEU A 44 -5.98 -5.55 -4.58
C LEU A 44 -7.20 -6.01 -3.77
N GLN A 45 -7.34 -7.31 -3.55
CA GLN A 45 -8.46 -7.85 -2.76
C GLN A 45 -8.37 -7.42 -1.28
N GLN A 46 -7.16 -7.38 -0.72
CA GLN A 46 -6.94 -6.90 0.64
C GLN A 46 -7.26 -5.41 0.77
N THR A 47 -6.80 -4.58 -0.16
CA THR A 47 -7.11 -3.13 -0.19
C THR A 47 -8.61 -2.86 -0.38
N GLU A 48 -9.31 -3.63 -1.22
CA GLU A 48 -10.77 -3.56 -1.32
C GLU A 48 -11.47 -3.89 0.03
N ASN A 49 -10.91 -4.82 0.80
CA ASN A 49 -11.37 -5.11 2.17
C ASN A 49 -10.99 -3.98 3.15
N HIS A 50 -9.82 -3.36 3.02
CA HIS A 50 -9.42 -2.22 3.85
C HIS A 50 -10.37 -1.02 3.68
N VAL A 51 -10.80 -0.73 2.44
CA VAL A 51 -11.87 0.26 2.18
C VAL A 51 -13.12 -0.04 3.01
N GLN A 52 -13.53 -1.29 3.10
CA GLN A 52 -14.68 -1.70 3.93
C GLN A 52 -14.42 -1.44 5.42
N ILE A 53 -13.24 -1.85 5.91
CA ILE A 53 -12.85 -1.67 7.33
C ILE A 53 -12.83 -0.18 7.70
N VAL A 54 -12.27 0.69 6.85
CA VAL A 54 -12.29 2.14 7.10
C VAL A 54 -13.72 2.68 7.04
N THR A 55 -14.56 2.19 6.12
CA THR A 55 -15.98 2.56 6.04
C THR A 55 -16.73 2.19 7.33
N GLU A 56 -16.49 0.99 7.90
CA GLU A 56 -17.04 0.58 9.18
C GLU A 56 -16.61 1.51 10.34
N ILE A 57 -15.37 2.01 10.31
CA ILE A 57 -14.92 3.04 11.25
C ILE A 57 -15.80 4.29 11.13
N PHE A 58 -16.03 4.79 9.90
CA PHE A 58 -16.87 5.97 9.64
C PHE A 58 -18.27 5.80 10.19
N GLU A 59 -18.90 4.67 9.91
CA GLU A 59 -20.24 4.33 10.42
C GLU A 59 -20.27 4.34 11.94
N SER A 60 -19.28 3.74 12.60
CA SER A 60 -19.22 3.61 14.05
C SER A 60 -19.10 4.95 14.79
N ILE A 61 -18.52 5.96 14.14
CA ILE A 61 -18.33 7.29 14.72
C ILE A 61 -19.23 8.37 14.11
N GLY A 62 -20.09 7.98 13.17
CA GLY A 62 -21.08 8.86 12.54
C GLY A 62 -20.48 9.88 11.57
N LEU A 63 -19.38 9.53 10.88
CA LEU A 63 -18.82 10.36 9.82
C LEU A 63 -19.47 10.04 8.46
N ASP A 64 -19.65 11.07 7.66
CA ASP A 64 -20.11 10.95 6.28
C ASP A 64 -18.95 10.57 5.36
N THR A 65 -18.98 9.38 4.76
CA THR A 65 -17.97 8.91 3.80
C THR A 65 -17.89 9.75 2.53
N GLY A 66 -18.96 10.51 2.20
CA GLY A 66 -19.03 11.39 1.03
C GLY A 66 -18.47 12.79 1.26
N ALA A 67 -18.13 13.16 2.51
CA ALA A 67 -17.66 14.52 2.80
C ALA A 67 -16.31 14.82 2.15
N GLU A 68 -16.21 15.99 1.55
CA GLU A 68 -15.01 16.48 0.87
C GLU A 68 -14.19 17.39 1.79
N THR A 69 -12.92 17.02 2.03
CA THR A 69 -11.97 17.83 2.78
C THR A 69 -10.80 18.29 1.90
N PRO A 70 -10.06 19.33 2.29
CA PRO A 70 -8.86 19.74 1.55
C PRO A 70 -7.81 18.64 1.46
N GLY A 71 -7.55 17.91 2.55
CA GLY A 71 -6.57 16.82 2.56
C GLY A 71 -7.02 15.64 1.72
N ARG A 72 -8.30 15.27 1.76
CA ARG A 72 -8.87 14.24 0.90
C ARG A 72 -8.65 14.53 -0.58
N LYS A 73 -8.89 15.80 -1.01
CA LYS A 73 -8.63 16.23 -2.40
C LYS A 73 -7.16 16.11 -2.80
N VAL A 74 -6.25 16.43 -1.88
CA VAL A 74 -4.81 16.29 -2.12
C VAL A 74 -4.43 14.82 -2.28
N VAL A 75 -4.91 13.94 -1.41
CA VAL A 75 -4.65 12.49 -1.49
C VAL A 75 -5.18 11.92 -2.80
N ARG A 76 -6.40 12.26 -3.19
CA ARG A 76 -6.99 11.85 -4.48
C ARG A 76 -6.11 12.28 -5.64
N HIS A 77 -5.68 13.55 -5.67
CA HIS A 77 -4.80 14.05 -6.73
C HIS A 77 -3.48 13.27 -6.83
N VAL A 78 -2.89 12.90 -5.70
CA VAL A 78 -1.66 12.08 -5.67
C VAL A 78 -1.95 10.68 -6.24
N GLY A 79 -3.01 10.01 -5.79
CA GLY A 79 -3.41 8.70 -6.30
C GLY A 79 -3.67 8.72 -7.82
N ASP A 80 -4.46 9.68 -8.30
CA ASP A 80 -4.72 9.87 -9.73
C ASP A 80 -3.42 10.10 -10.52
N SER A 81 -2.45 10.81 -9.93
CA SER A 81 -1.15 11.06 -10.57
C SER A 81 -0.31 9.80 -10.69
N LEU A 82 -0.36 8.90 -9.71
CA LEU A 82 0.32 7.59 -9.77
C LEU A 82 -0.31 6.70 -10.85
N VAL A 83 -1.63 6.62 -10.90
CA VAL A 83 -2.36 5.92 -11.98
C VAL A 83 -1.97 6.48 -13.33
N LYS A 84 -1.95 7.81 -13.47
CA LYS A 84 -1.57 8.46 -14.72
C LYS A 84 -0.13 8.18 -15.14
N ALA A 85 0.81 8.14 -14.20
CA ALA A 85 2.21 7.77 -14.48
C ALA A 85 2.33 6.35 -15.06
N MET A 86 1.60 5.39 -14.48
CA MET A 86 1.55 4.01 -14.99
C MET A 86 0.91 3.91 -16.37
N GLU A 87 -0.18 4.66 -16.63
CA GLU A 87 -0.80 4.71 -17.96
C GLU A 87 0.14 5.28 -19.03
N ILE A 88 0.93 6.31 -18.69
CA ILE A 88 1.95 6.87 -19.59
C ILE A 88 3.01 5.82 -19.89
N ALA A 89 3.47 5.09 -18.88
CA ALA A 89 4.45 4.02 -19.05
C ALA A 89 3.90 2.89 -19.94
N LEU A 90 2.68 2.43 -19.71
CA LEU A 90 2.00 1.44 -20.56
C LEU A 90 1.89 1.85 -22.03
N ALA A 91 1.68 3.14 -22.28
CA ALA A 91 1.49 3.65 -23.63
C ALA A 91 2.80 3.90 -24.40
N SER A 92 3.92 4.10 -23.69
CA SER A 92 5.14 4.65 -24.33
C SER A 92 6.44 3.92 -23.98
N ALA A 93 6.46 3.08 -22.95
CA ALA A 93 7.67 2.38 -22.50
C ALA A 93 7.66 0.89 -22.92
N PRO A 94 8.83 0.24 -22.99
CA PRO A 94 8.91 -1.22 -23.05
C PRO A 94 8.18 -1.87 -21.84
N PRO A 95 7.60 -3.08 -22.00
CA PRO A 95 6.84 -3.73 -20.93
C PRO A 95 7.59 -3.85 -19.59
N GLU A 96 8.88 -4.19 -19.64
CA GLU A 96 9.74 -4.33 -18.47
C GLU A 96 9.90 -2.99 -17.72
N ALA A 97 10.06 -1.89 -18.47
CA ALA A 97 10.16 -0.56 -17.88
C ALA A 97 8.80 -0.09 -17.31
N ALA A 98 7.69 -0.41 -17.98
CA ALA A 98 6.36 -0.09 -17.47
C ALA A 98 6.07 -0.84 -16.15
N GLN A 99 6.50 -2.09 -16.01
CA GLN A 99 6.40 -2.85 -14.77
C GLN A 99 7.20 -2.21 -13.63
N ILE A 100 8.42 -1.71 -13.90
CA ILE A 100 9.23 -1.00 -12.90
C ILE A 100 8.52 0.26 -12.43
N VAL A 101 8.02 1.09 -13.35
CA VAL A 101 7.24 2.29 -13.00
C VAL A 101 6.04 1.94 -12.14
N ALA A 102 5.36 0.84 -12.45
CA ALA A 102 4.22 0.40 -11.65
C ALA A 102 4.64 0.00 -10.22
N ALA A 103 5.75 -0.73 -10.07
CA ALA A 103 6.26 -1.11 -8.76
C ALA A 103 6.63 0.13 -7.92
N GLU A 104 7.27 1.13 -8.52
CA GLU A 104 7.58 2.40 -7.85
C GLU A 104 6.31 3.17 -7.44
N CYS A 105 5.29 3.21 -8.31
CA CYS A 105 4.01 3.85 -8.00
C CYS A 105 3.28 3.15 -6.85
N VAL A 106 3.29 1.83 -6.81
CA VAL A 106 2.71 1.06 -5.69
C VAL A 106 3.47 1.36 -4.39
N VAL A 107 4.81 1.35 -4.39
CA VAL A 107 5.60 1.70 -3.20
C VAL A 107 5.27 3.10 -2.67
N LEU A 108 5.05 4.07 -3.55
CA LEU A 108 4.66 5.43 -3.12
C LEU A 108 3.26 5.46 -2.50
N ALA A 109 2.30 4.72 -3.06
CA ALA A 109 0.96 4.61 -2.50
C ALA A 109 0.99 3.92 -1.12
N GLU A 110 1.64 2.76 -1.03
CA GLU A 110 1.76 1.96 0.18
C GLU A 110 2.52 2.69 1.29
N THR A 111 3.54 3.50 0.96
CA THR A 111 4.23 4.34 1.95
C THR A 111 3.27 5.30 2.65
N LYS A 112 2.31 5.87 1.93
CA LYS A 112 1.30 6.76 2.53
C LYS A 112 0.28 5.96 3.32
N ASP A 113 -0.11 4.80 2.84
CA ASP A 113 -1.13 3.97 3.48
C ASP A 113 -0.62 3.35 4.78
N HIS A 114 0.52 2.70 4.75
CA HIS A 114 1.20 2.19 5.94
C HIS A 114 1.34 3.26 7.03
N LEU A 115 1.76 4.50 6.67
CA LEU A 115 1.84 5.61 7.62
C LEU A 115 0.47 5.96 8.23
N ASN A 116 -0.60 5.89 7.46
CA ASN A 116 -1.96 6.13 7.97
C ASN A 116 -2.34 5.11 9.04
N TRP A 117 -2.09 3.83 8.79
CA TRP A 117 -2.39 2.75 9.73
C TRP A 117 -1.52 2.81 10.98
N GLU A 118 -0.23 3.11 10.86
CA GLU A 118 0.64 3.40 12.01
C GLU A 118 0.09 4.55 12.87
N LEU A 119 -0.34 5.65 12.23
CA LEU A 119 -0.92 6.80 12.93
C LEU A 119 -2.23 6.44 13.62
N LEU A 120 -3.09 5.63 13.00
CA LEU A 120 -4.29 5.11 13.63
C LEU A 120 -3.94 4.30 14.89
N GLY A 121 -2.91 3.47 14.85
CA GLY A 121 -2.39 2.75 16.01
C GLY A 121 -1.93 3.68 17.15
N GLN A 122 -1.29 4.81 16.83
CA GLN A 122 -0.93 5.81 17.85
C GLN A 122 -2.16 6.53 18.42
N VAL A 123 -3.15 6.82 17.57
CA VAL A 123 -4.44 7.38 17.98
C VAL A 123 -5.17 6.44 18.93
N THR A 124 -5.22 5.16 18.62
CA THR A 124 -5.86 4.12 19.41
C THR A 124 -5.38 4.09 20.86
N LYS A 125 -4.07 4.22 21.06
CA LYS A 125 -3.45 4.28 22.41
C LYS A 125 -3.94 5.46 23.25
N LYS A 126 -4.48 6.52 22.62
CA LYS A 126 -4.94 7.76 23.25
C LYS A 126 -6.45 8.00 23.08
N ALA A 127 -7.14 7.17 22.33
CA ALA A 127 -8.57 7.32 22.08
C ALA A 127 -9.39 7.10 23.35
N LYS A 128 -10.57 7.72 23.39
CA LYS A 128 -11.59 7.41 24.40
C LYS A 128 -12.07 5.97 24.23
N SER A 129 -12.50 5.35 25.32
CA SER A 129 -12.96 3.95 25.33
C SER A 129 -14.03 3.62 24.29
N GLU A 130 -14.82 4.61 23.89
CA GLU A 130 -15.91 4.50 22.92
C GLU A 130 -15.41 4.09 21.51
N TYR A 131 -14.35 4.71 21.01
CA TYR A 131 -13.80 4.44 19.66
C TYR A 131 -12.61 3.50 19.67
N ARG A 132 -11.98 3.32 20.83
CA ARG A 132 -10.75 2.57 20.97
C ARG A 132 -10.87 1.14 20.44
N LYS A 133 -11.93 0.43 20.82
CA LYS A 133 -12.12 -0.96 20.38
C LYS A 133 -12.28 -1.10 18.88
N THR A 134 -12.97 -0.16 18.25
CA THR A 134 -13.17 -0.16 16.79
C THR A 134 -11.83 0.05 16.07
N PHE A 135 -11.03 1.02 16.52
CA PHE A 135 -9.73 1.31 15.91
C PHE A 135 -8.71 0.19 16.15
N GLU A 136 -8.68 -0.40 17.36
CA GLU A 136 -7.83 -1.56 17.67
C GLU A 136 -8.17 -2.73 16.75
N ALA A 137 -9.44 -3.08 16.66
CA ALA A 137 -9.89 -4.21 15.83
C ALA A 137 -9.64 -3.98 14.33
N ALA A 138 -9.72 -2.74 13.85
CA ALA A 138 -9.39 -2.40 12.48
C ALA A 138 -7.88 -2.53 12.22
N GLN A 139 -7.05 -1.95 13.09
CA GLN A 139 -5.59 -2.01 12.98
C GLN A 139 -5.06 -3.45 13.03
N GLU A 140 -5.53 -4.27 13.99
CA GLU A 140 -5.11 -5.67 14.12
C GLU A 140 -5.40 -6.51 12.87
N LYS A 141 -6.42 -6.14 12.08
CA LYS A 141 -6.75 -6.84 10.85
C LYS A 141 -5.86 -6.45 9.66
N VAL A 142 -5.31 -5.24 9.68
CA VAL A 142 -4.71 -4.61 8.49
C VAL A 142 -3.19 -4.46 8.62
N GLU A 143 -2.64 -4.24 9.82
CA GLU A 143 -1.22 -3.90 10.03
C GLU A 143 -0.25 -4.88 9.34
N ASP A 144 -0.46 -6.18 9.52
CA ASP A 144 0.43 -7.19 8.93
C ASP A 144 0.29 -7.25 7.38
N GLU A 145 -0.90 -6.94 6.82
CA GLU A 145 -1.13 -6.89 5.38
C GLU A 145 -0.44 -5.66 4.77
N GLU A 146 -0.52 -4.49 5.42
CA GLU A 146 0.15 -3.27 4.99
C GLU A 146 1.68 -3.38 5.01
N ASP A 147 2.24 -4.02 6.04
CA ASP A 147 3.66 -4.35 6.09
C ASP A 147 4.06 -5.21 4.86
N GLU A 148 3.27 -6.22 4.53
CA GLU A 148 3.50 -7.08 3.37
C GLU A 148 3.42 -6.29 2.06
N HIS A 149 2.38 -5.45 1.89
CA HIS A 149 2.20 -4.63 0.69
C HIS A 149 3.41 -3.73 0.41
N LEU A 150 3.81 -2.96 1.42
CA LEU A 150 4.92 -2.01 1.28
C LEU A 150 6.27 -2.72 1.06
N TYR A 151 6.64 -3.61 1.98
CA TYR A 151 8.00 -4.16 1.99
C TYR A 151 8.23 -5.16 0.88
N HIS A 152 7.25 -5.99 0.51
CA HIS A 152 7.37 -6.89 -0.63
C HIS A 152 7.45 -6.12 -1.94
N THR A 153 6.56 -5.14 -2.15
CA THR A 153 6.60 -4.36 -3.40
C THR A 153 7.88 -3.55 -3.51
N ALA A 154 8.42 -3.00 -2.40
CA ALA A 154 9.72 -2.34 -2.40
C ALA A 154 10.87 -3.30 -2.77
N GLY A 155 10.79 -4.55 -2.28
CA GLY A 155 11.71 -5.62 -2.68
C GLY A 155 11.62 -5.91 -4.19
N TRP A 156 10.42 -6.06 -4.72
CA TRP A 156 10.19 -6.25 -6.16
C TRP A 156 10.72 -5.08 -6.99
N ALA A 157 10.41 -3.84 -6.62
CA ALA A 157 10.87 -2.66 -7.34
C ALA A 157 12.40 -2.63 -7.46
N ARG A 158 13.10 -2.95 -6.37
CA ARG A 158 14.57 -3.06 -6.37
C ARG A 158 15.07 -4.18 -7.27
N GLU A 159 14.51 -5.39 -7.18
CA GLU A 159 14.94 -6.53 -7.97
C GLU A 159 14.70 -6.31 -9.46
N LEU A 160 13.56 -5.75 -9.83
CA LEU A 160 13.27 -5.39 -11.22
C LEU A 160 14.29 -4.39 -11.79
N TRP A 161 14.69 -3.39 -10.98
CA TRP A 161 15.76 -2.47 -11.38
C TRP A 161 17.12 -3.15 -11.53
N ILE A 162 17.48 -4.04 -10.60
CA ILE A 162 18.74 -4.80 -10.65
C ILE A 162 18.79 -5.66 -11.91
N GLU A 163 17.71 -6.36 -12.23
CA GLU A 163 17.58 -7.16 -13.45
C GLU A 163 17.68 -6.28 -14.70
N PHE A 164 16.92 -5.18 -14.74
CA PHE A 164 16.92 -4.24 -15.87
C PHE A 164 18.29 -3.61 -16.13
N LEU A 165 19.09 -3.40 -15.09
CA LEU A 165 20.48 -2.93 -15.18
C LEU A 165 21.47 -4.05 -15.53
N GLY A 166 21.05 -5.29 -15.67
CA GLY A 166 21.92 -6.45 -15.93
C GLY A 166 22.86 -6.77 -14.78
N MET A 167 22.48 -6.43 -13.55
CA MET A 167 23.26 -6.70 -12.35
C MET A 167 22.83 -8.01 -11.69
N PRO A 168 23.73 -8.72 -10.98
CA PRO A 168 23.34 -9.89 -10.21
C PRO A 168 22.42 -9.50 -9.04
N ALA A 169 21.43 -10.33 -8.75
CA ALA A 169 20.49 -10.12 -7.63
C ALA A 169 21.22 -9.91 -6.31
N VAL A 170 20.77 -8.92 -5.52
CA VAL A 170 21.30 -8.60 -4.19
C VAL A 170 20.29 -9.06 -3.13
N MET A 171 20.71 -9.99 -2.29
CA MET A 171 19.84 -10.68 -1.33
C MET A 171 20.49 -10.89 0.03
N PRO A 172 19.74 -10.79 1.13
CA PRO A 172 18.48 -10.02 1.32
C PRO A 172 18.77 -8.53 1.38
N PRO A 173 17.77 -7.64 1.21
CA PRO A 173 17.98 -6.22 1.44
C PRO A 173 18.34 -5.93 2.89
N PRO A 174 19.21 -4.96 3.15
CA PRO A 174 19.64 -4.61 4.51
C PRO A 174 18.48 -4.23 5.46
N GLU A 175 17.41 -3.66 4.92
CA GLU A 175 16.23 -3.26 5.66
C GLU A 175 15.46 -4.48 6.20
N GLU A 176 15.39 -5.55 5.41
CA GLU A 176 14.68 -6.78 5.76
C GLU A 176 15.45 -7.65 6.77
N GLU A 177 16.75 -7.44 6.95
CA GLU A 177 17.55 -8.16 7.94
C GLU A 177 17.30 -7.71 9.39
N LYS A 178 16.76 -6.50 9.58
CA LYS A 178 16.68 -5.85 10.90
C LYS A 178 15.36 -6.04 11.61
N ASP A 179 14.30 -6.39 10.90
CA ASP A 179 12.96 -6.55 11.46
C ASP A 179 12.51 -8.02 11.41
N VAL A 180 12.15 -8.58 12.58
CA VAL A 180 11.71 -9.99 12.70
C VAL A 180 10.40 -10.24 11.94
N LYS A 181 9.51 -9.24 11.83
CA LYS A 181 8.28 -9.33 11.04
C LYS A 181 8.61 -9.40 9.54
N THR A 182 9.60 -8.64 9.09
CA THR A 182 10.09 -8.66 7.70
C THR A 182 10.99 -9.87 7.39
N ALA A 183 11.50 -10.60 8.38
CA ALA A 183 12.28 -11.83 8.16
C ALA A 183 11.45 -12.92 7.44
N ILE A 184 10.14 -12.97 7.68
CA ILE A 184 9.22 -13.83 6.92
C ILE A 184 9.07 -13.33 5.49
N GLY A 185 8.93 -12.01 5.31
CA GLY A 185 8.92 -11.34 4.00
C GLY A 185 10.21 -11.58 3.24
N ALA A 186 11.37 -11.41 3.89
CA ALA A 186 12.68 -11.68 3.32
C ALA A 186 12.85 -13.16 2.91
N ALA A 187 12.33 -14.11 3.69
CA ALA A 187 12.32 -15.53 3.35
C ALA A 187 11.45 -15.83 2.12
N ARG A 188 10.28 -15.20 2.02
CA ARG A 188 9.39 -15.32 0.85
C ARG A 188 9.98 -14.65 -0.39
N ALA A 189 10.56 -13.45 -0.25
CA ALA A 189 11.27 -12.78 -1.32
C ALA A 189 12.47 -13.61 -1.81
N LYS A 190 13.20 -14.27 -0.91
CA LYS A 190 14.27 -15.20 -1.25
C LYS A 190 13.76 -16.41 -2.03
N GLN A 191 12.62 -16.98 -1.63
CA GLN A 191 11.99 -18.10 -2.33
C GLN A 191 11.50 -17.69 -3.72
N ALA A 192 10.79 -16.56 -3.84
CA ALA A 192 10.32 -16.02 -5.10
C ALA A 192 11.47 -15.74 -6.07
N ARG A 193 12.60 -15.20 -5.61
CA ARG A 193 13.79 -14.96 -6.44
C ARG A 193 14.45 -16.25 -6.92
N THR A 194 14.42 -17.33 -6.13
CA THR A 194 14.93 -18.64 -6.56
C THR A 194 14.08 -19.22 -7.69
N GLU A 195 12.83 -18.82 -7.78
CA GLU A 195 11.90 -19.19 -8.86
C GLU A 195 12.01 -18.28 -10.10
N MET A 196 12.66 -17.11 -9.97
CA MET A 196 12.91 -16.16 -11.08
C MET A 196 14.25 -16.42 -11.82
N LEU A 197 15.17 -17.16 -11.22
CA LEU A 197 16.47 -17.54 -11.80
C LEU A 197 16.43 -18.98 -12.36
#